data_bd08d74724e3b9f72846b8d662a2b319
#
_entry.id   bd08d74724e3b9f72846b8d662a2b319
#
_cell.length_a   1.000
_cell.length_b   1.000
_cell.length_c   1.000
_cell.angle_alpha   90.00
_cell.angle_beta   90.00
_cell.angle_gamma   90.00
#
_symmetry.space_group_name_H-M   'P 1'
#
loop_
_entity.id
_entity.type
_entity.pdbx_description
1 polymer ?
#
loop_
_entity_poly.entity_id
_entity_poly.type
_entity_poly.pdbx_seq_one_letter_code
_entity_poly.pdbx_strand_id
1 'polypeptide(L)'
;MWQLYIKYGKISFMDKNKSISTQKINRWDVGYFILYGIVLAKCVYETTMFSQQVLVGTFKLFLAAMVLYTGAKVLFSGYYSRKEQLAIAVVVLIFGIVGLQTGYYELLQPVLLIAGAKNVRFDNILKVYTAVVSVMLIVAAIASQTGMIADVIGYSPRNAAAARH
;
A
#
# COMPACT_ATOMS: atom_id res chain seq x y z
N MET A 1 -24.66 13.94 40.09
CA MET A 1 -24.97 13.87 38.67
C MET A 1 -23.76 13.63 37.76
N TRP A 2 -22.59 14.24 37.99
CA TRP A 2 -21.37 14.03 37.21
C TRP A 2 -20.74 12.61 37.28
N GLN A 3 -20.88 11.94 38.41
CA GLN A 3 -20.32 10.57 38.58
C GLN A 3 -21.03 9.51 37.73
N LEU A 4 -22.29 9.67 37.42
CA LEU A 4 -23.06 8.77 36.56
C LEU A 4 -22.62 8.89 35.10
N TYR A 5 -22.32 10.10 34.62
CA TYR A 5 -21.87 10.34 33.24
C TYR A 5 -20.52 9.67 32.93
N ILE A 6 -19.56 9.71 33.88
CA ILE A 6 -18.26 9.07 33.73
C ILE A 6 -18.39 7.54 33.71
N LYS A 7 -19.31 6.98 34.50
CA LYS A 7 -19.51 5.53 34.57
C LYS A 7 -20.12 4.96 33.27
N TYR A 8 -21.11 5.65 32.71
CA TYR A 8 -21.74 5.25 31.43
C TYR A 8 -20.83 5.48 30.23
N GLY A 9 -20.10 6.57 30.19
CA GLY A 9 -19.12 6.84 29.13
C GLY A 9 -17.99 5.78 29.09
N LYS A 10 -17.50 5.38 30.27
CA LYS A 10 -16.42 4.39 30.38
C LYS A 10 -16.87 2.97 29.99
N ILE A 11 -18.13 2.60 30.32
CA ILE A 11 -18.69 1.28 29.95
C ILE A 11 -18.93 1.21 28.45
N SER A 12 -19.47 2.28 27.83
CA SER A 12 -19.67 2.33 26.37
C SER A 12 -18.37 2.29 25.60
N PHE A 13 -17.31 2.90 26.12
CA PHE A 13 -15.98 2.87 25.47
C PHE A 13 -15.29 1.50 25.59
N MET A 14 -15.43 0.84 26.74
CA MET A 14 -14.86 -0.51 26.96
C MET A 14 -15.58 -1.57 26.12
N ASP A 15 -16.90 -1.49 25.99
CA ASP A 15 -17.69 -2.45 25.21
C ASP A 15 -17.40 -2.30 23.70
N LYS A 16 -17.25 -1.05 23.24
CA LYS A 16 -16.86 -0.77 21.85
C LYS A 16 -15.46 -1.29 21.50
N ASN A 17 -14.50 -1.18 22.44
CA ASN A 17 -13.17 -1.73 22.28
C ASN A 17 -13.14 -3.28 22.29
N LYS A 18 -14.02 -3.91 23.09
CA LYS A 18 -14.09 -5.38 23.18
C LYS A 18 -14.73 -5.99 21.93
N SER A 19 -15.72 -5.31 21.32
CA SER A 19 -16.31 -5.74 20.05
C SER A 19 -15.35 -5.57 18.85
N ILE A 20 -14.41 -4.63 18.93
CA ILE A 20 -13.41 -4.37 17.89
C ILE A 20 -12.31 -5.44 17.86
N SER A 21 -12.02 -6.10 19.01
CA SER A 21 -10.88 -7.03 19.12
C SER A 21 -11.13 -8.44 18.54
N THR A 22 -12.37 -8.81 18.26
CA THR A 22 -12.75 -10.19 17.86
C THR A 22 -13.22 -10.35 16.42
N GLN A 23 -13.06 -9.32 15.58
CA GLN A 23 -13.40 -9.49 14.17
C GLN A 23 -12.41 -10.44 13.50
N LYS A 24 -12.90 -11.66 13.21
CA LYS A 24 -12.15 -12.72 12.54
C LYS A 24 -11.62 -12.19 11.20
N ILE A 25 -10.31 -12.30 11.00
CA ILE A 25 -9.67 -11.91 9.74
C ILE A 25 -10.31 -12.73 8.61
N ASN A 26 -10.91 -12.07 7.64
CA ASN A 26 -11.53 -12.73 6.51
C ASN A 26 -10.46 -13.09 5.47
N ARG A 27 -10.72 -14.11 4.64
CA ARG A 27 -9.83 -14.53 3.54
C ARG A 27 -9.51 -13.36 2.59
N TRP A 28 -10.49 -12.48 2.37
CA TRP A 28 -10.31 -11.25 1.58
C TRP A 28 -9.34 -10.24 2.21
N ASP A 29 -9.25 -10.19 3.53
CA ASP A 29 -8.33 -9.27 4.19
C ASP A 29 -6.88 -9.78 4.10
N VAL A 30 -6.68 -11.10 4.20
CA VAL A 30 -5.35 -11.71 4.03
C VAL A 30 -4.80 -11.42 2.63
N GLY A 31 -5.60 -11.65 1.58
CA GLY A 31 -5.18 -11.34 0.21
C GLY A 31 -4.85 -9.85 0.01
N TYR A 32 -5.63 -8.96 0.61
CA TYR A 32 -5.35 -7.54 0.60
C TYR A 32 -3.99 -7.20 1.23
N PHE A 33 -3.70 -7.76 2.41
CA PHE A 33 -2.42 -7.51 3.10
C PHE A 33 -1.21 -8.03 2.33
N ILE A 34 -1.34 -9.18 1.66
CA ILE A 34 -0.27 -9.70 0.80
C ILE A 34 0.01 -8.73 -0.36
N LEU A 35 -1.02 -8.31 -1.08
CA LEU A 35 -0.87 -7.37 -2.20
C LEU A 35 -0.32 -6.01 -1.72
N TYR A 36 -0.85 -5.50 -0.61
CA TYR A 36 -0.38 -4.26 -0.01
C TYR A 36 1.10 -4.33 0.38
N GLY A 37 1.51 -5.44 1.02
CA GLY A 37 2.91 -5.66 1.38
C GLY A 37 3.85 -5.71 0.17
N ILE A 38 3.43 -6.35 -0.93
CA ILE A 38 4.22 -6.40 -2.17
C ILE A 38 4.34 -5.00 -2.80
N VAL A 39 3.26 -4.19 -2.82
CA VAL A 39 3.33 -2.80 -3.32
C VAL A 39 4.29 -1.96 -2.50
N LEU A 40 4.23 -2.07 -1.18
CA LEU A 40 5.15 -1.35 -0.29
C LEU A 40 6.60 -1.77 -0.52
N ALA A 41 6.86 -3.07 -0.60
CA ALA A 41 8.20 -3.60 -0.86
C ALA A 41 8.74 -3.09 -2.21
N LYS A 42 7.89 -3.06 -3.25
CA LYS A 42 8.23 -2.48 -4.55
C LYS A 42 8.57 -1.00 -4.44
N CYS A 43 7.74 -0.20 -3.76
CA CYS A 43 7.98 1.24 -3.59
C CYS A 43 9.31 1.51 -2.89
N VAL A 44 9.63 0.76 -1.83
CA VAL A 44 10.92 0.91 -1.13
C VAL A 44 12.07 0.45 -2.02
N TYR A 45 11.91 -0.66 -2.76
CA TYR A 45 12.92 -1.14 -3.70
C TYR A 45 13.26 -0.11 -4.78
N GLU A 46 12.26 0.55 -5.35
CA GLU A 46 12.45 1.59 -6.38
C GLU A 46 13.12 2.86 -5.83
N THR A 47 12.91 3.17 -4.54
CA THR A 47 13.55 4.33 -3.89
C THR A 47 14.98 4.05 -3.42
N THR A 48 15.39 2.78 -3.28
CA THR A 48 16.71 2.39 -2.73
C THR A 48 17.79 2.14 -3.77
N MET A 49 17.65 2.61 -5.00
CA MET A 49 18.66 2.48 -6.07
C MET A 49 19.17 1.06 -6.36
N PHE A 50 18.40 0.04 -6.04
CA PHE A 50 18.63 -1.29 -6.57
C PHE A 50 18.48 -1.27 -8.10
N SER A 51 19.37 -1.95 -8.82
CA SER A 51 19.41 -1.96 -10.30
C SER A 51 18.02 -2.21 -10.91
N GLN A 52 17.50 -1.23 -11.66
CA GLN A 52 16.13 -1.21 -12.18
C GLN A 52 15.82 -2.28 -13.25
N GLN A 53 16.81 -3.00 -13.73
CA GLN A 53 16.64 -3.85 -14.94
C GLN A 53 15.79 -5.11 -14.73
N VAL A 54 15.61 -5.58 -13.51
CA VAL A 54 14.99 -6.90 -13.25
C VAL A 54 13.46 -6.85 -13.17
N LEU A 55 12.83 -5.68 -12.93
CA LEU A 55 11.42 -5.62 -12.54
C LEU A 55 10.39 -5.19 -13.60
N VAL A 56 10.79 -4.66 -14.74
CA VAL A 56 9.86 -4.07 -15.72
C VAL A 56 8.82 -5.07 -16.26
N GLY A 57 9.23 -6.32 -16.50
CA GLY A 57 8.34 -7.37 -17.00
C GLY A 57 7.35 -7.91 -15.95
N THR A 58 7.79 -8.04 -14.71
CA THR A 58 6.99 -8.56 -13.60
C THR A 58 5.93 -7.57 -13.12
N PHE A 59 6.16 -6.28 -13.35
CA PHE A 59 5.25 -5.22 -12.96
C PHE A 59 3.86 -5.31 -13.61
N LYS A 60 3.80 -5.55 -14.92
CA LYS A 60 2.52 -5.67 -15.65
C LYS A 60 1.70 -6.87 -15.17
N LEU A 61 2.38 -8.00 -14.91
CA LEU A 61 1.72 -9.20 -14.37
C LEU A 61 1.17 -8.95 -12.96
N PHE A 62 1.94 -8.28 -12.13
CA PHE A 62 1.53 -7.92 -10.78
C PHE A 62 0.33 -6.96 -10.78
N LEU A 63 0.34 -5.95 -11.64
CA LEU A 63 -0.78 -5.03 -11.80
C LEU A 63 -2.05 -5.77 -12.25
N ALA A 64 -1.93 -6.69 -13.19
CA ALA A 64 -3.06 -7.52 -13.63
C ALA A 64 -3.63 -8.35 -12.46
N ALA A 65 -2.75 -8.95 -11.63
CA ALA A 65 -3.16 -9.68 -10.43
C ALA A 65 -3.89 -8.76 -9.42
N MET A 66 -3.41 -7.53 -9.23
CA MET A 66 -4.09 -6.53 -8.38
C MET A 66 -5.48 -6.17 -8.90
N VAL A 67 -5.62 -5.93 -10.19
CA VAL A 67 -6.92 -5.63 -10.82
C VAL A 67 -7.87 -6.80 -10.63
N LEU A 68 -7.43 -8.02 -10.92
CA LEU A 68 -8.24 -9.23 -10.76
C LEU A 68 -8.68 -9.45 -9.30
N TYR A 69 -7.74 -9.33 -8.37
CA TYR A 69 -8.06 -9.51 -6.95
C TYR A 69 -9.00 -8.42 -6.43
N THR A 70 -8.72 -7.14 -6.71
CA THR A 70 -9.57 -6.02 -6.28
C THR A 70 -10.95 -6.12 -6.92
N GLY A 71 -11.01 -6.45 -8.21
CA GLY A 71 -12.27 -6.70 -8.91
C GLY A 71 -13.07 -7.84 -8.28
N ALA A 72 -12.43 -8.96 -8.01
CA ALA A 72 -13.07 -10.09 -7.32
C ALA A 72 -13.57 -9.72 -5.92
N LYS A 73 -12.76 -8.99 -5.14
CA LYS A 73 -13.16 -8.49 -3.82
C LYS A 73 -14.37 -7.56 -3.91
N VAL A 74 -14.38 -6.61 -4.84
CA VAL A 74 -15.48 -5.66 -5.03
C VAL A 74 -16.77 -6.36 -5.45
N LEU A 75 -16.69 -7.38 -6.31
CA LEU A 75 -17.87 -8.08 -6.83
C LEU A 75 -18.41 -9.14 -5.87
N PHE A 76 -17.54 -9.91 -5.22
CA PHE A 76 -17.92 -11.13 -4.49
C PHE A 76 -17.89 -11.01 -2.97
N SER A 77 -17.28 -9.97 -2.38
CA SER A 77 -17.16 -9.87 -0.92
C SER A 77 -18.46 -9.45 -0.21
N GLY A 78 -19.44 -8.91 -0.92
CA GLY A 78 -20.68 -8.40 -0.35
C GLY A 78 -20.54 -7.10 0.47
N TYR A 79 -19.33 -6.52 0.56
CA TYR A 79 -19.08 -5.30 1.34
C TYR A 79 -19.43 -4.02 0.59
N TYR A 80 -19.65 -4.10 -0.71
CA TYR A 80 -19.88 -2.95 -1.57
C TYR A 80 -21.32 -2.90 -2.06
N SER A 81 -21.94 -1.73 -1.96
CA SER A 81 -23.23 -1.47 -2.60
C SER A 81 -23.06 -1.38 -4.12
N ARG A 82 -24.13 -1.60 -4.88
CA ARG A 82 -24.09 -1.52 -6.36
C ARG A 82 -23.60 -0.16 -6.86
N LYS A 83 -23.95 0.92 -6.16
CA LYS A 83 -23.49 2.28 -6.50
C LYS A 83 -21.97 2.43 -6.29
N GLU A 84 -21.44 1.88 -5.21
CA GLU A 84 -20.00 1.90 -4.94
C GLU A 84 -19.23 1.03 -5.94
N GLN A 85 -19.74 -0.16 -6.28
CA GLN A 85 -19.14 -1.02 -7.30
C GLN A 85 -19.02 -0.29 -8.64
N LEU A 86 -20.08 0.40 -9.05
CA LEU A 86 -20.10 1.17 -10.29
C LEU A 86 -19.12 2.35 -10.20
N ALA A 87 -19.09 3.09 -9.11
CA ALA A 87 -18.15 4.18 -8.91
C ALA A 87 -16.69 3.70 -8.99
N ILE A 88 -16.35 2.61 -8.31
CA ILE A 88 -15.00 2.01 -8.37
C ILE A 88 -14.68 1.55 -9.79
N ALA A 89 -15.61 0.91 -10.48
CA ALA A 89 -15.40 0.46 -11.86
C ALA A 89 -15.11 1.65 -12.80
N VAL A 90 -15.85 2.74 -12.68
CA VAL A 90 -15.62 3.96 -13.48
C VAL A 90 -14.24 4.55 -13.20
N VAL A 91 -13.85 4.68 -11.93
CA VAL A 91 -12.54 5.21 -11.54
C VAL A 91 -11.41 4.32 -12.07
N VAL A 92 -11.50 3.00 -11.86
CA VAL A 92 -10.49 2.05 -12.37
C VAL A 92 -10.39 2.10 -13.89
N LEU A 93 -11.52 2.24 -14.59
CA LEU A 93 -11.56 2.36 -16.05
C LEU A 93 -10.87 3.64 -16.53
N ILE A 94 -11.16 4.79 -15.90
CA ILE A 94 -10.52 6.07 -16.24
C ILE A 94 -9.00 5.97 -16.06
N PHE A 95 -8.52 5.52 -14.89
CA PHE A 95 -7.09 5.38 -14.64
C PHE A 95 -6.44 4.30 -15.51
N GLY A 96 -7.19 3.24 -15.87
CA GLY A 96 -6.74 2.22 -16.81
C GLY A 96 -6.52 2.79 -18.21
N ILE A 97 -7.48 3.58 -18.75
CA ILE A 97 -7.34 4.24 -20.06
C ILE A 97 -6.16 5.21 -20.05
N VAL A 98 -6.03 6.04 -19.00
CA VAL A 98 -4.89 6.96 -18.87
C VAL A 98 -3.57 6.18 -18.84
N GLY A 99 -3.50 5.09 -18.09
CA GLY A 99 -2.31 4.23 -18.04
C GLY A 99 -1.96 3.62 -19.41
N LEU A 100 -2.96 3.20 -20.18
CA LEU A 100 -2.76 2.66 -21.54
C LEU A 100 -2.23 3.74 -22.51
N GLN A 101 -2.73 4.98 -22.42
CA GLN A 101 -2.32 6.08 -23.29
C GLN A 101 -0.95 6.64 -22.94
N THR A 102 -0.65 6.75 -21.66
CA THR A 102 0.59 7.40 -21.17
C THR A 102 1.71 6.41 -20.89
N GLY A 103 1.42 5.13 -20.77
CA GLY A 103 2.35 4.09 -20.26
C GLY A 103 2.57 4.14 -18.74
N TYR A 104 2.00 5.12 -18.03
CA TYR A 104 2.15 5.29 -16.58
C TYR A 104 1.04 4.58 -15.81
N TYR A 105 1.27 3.30 -15.51
CA TYR A 105 0.32 2.48 -14.73
C TYR A 105 0.45 2.67 -13.21
N GLU A 106 1.41 3.45 -12.75
CA GLU A 106 1.70 3.61 -11.32
C GLU A 106 0.53 4.24 -10.56
N LEU A 107 -0.21 5.14 -11.21
CA LEU A 107 -1.39 5.77 -10.61
C LEU A 107 -2.55 4.78 -10.36
N LEU A 108 -2.62 3.69 -11.09
CA LEU A 108 -3.66 2.68 -10.91
C LEU A 108 -3.47 1.87 -9.61
N GLN A 109 -2.24 1.70 -9.13
CA GLN A 109 -1.94 0.94 -7.91
C GLN A 109 -2.60 1.53 -6.66
N PRO A 110 -2.41 2.82 -6.31
CA PRO A 110 -3.05 3.40 -5.13
C PRO A 110 -4.58 3.38 -5.25
N VAL A 111 -5.14 3.56 -6.44
CA VAL A 111 -6.59 3.46 -6.67
C VAL A 111 -7.10 2.06 -6.32
N LEU A 112 -6.43 1.01 -6.78
CA LEU A 112 -6.78 -0.38 -6.48
C LEU A 112 -6.61 -0.70 -4.99
N LEU A 113 -5.57 -0.16 -4.34
CA LEU A 113 -5.37 -0.33 -2.90
C LEU A 113 -6.48 0.35 -2.09
N ILE A 114 -6.84 1.59 -2.44
CA ILE A 114 -7.93 2.32 -1.77
C ILE A 114 -9.25 1.57 -1.98
N ALA A 115 -9.53 1.15 -3.20
CA ALA A 115 -10.73 0.37 -3.50
C ALA A 115 -10.76 -0.95 -2.70
N GLY A 116 -9.63 -1.64 -2.57
CA GLY A 116 -9.51 -2.88 -1.80
C GLY A 116 -9.52 -2.71 -0.29
N ALA A 117 -9.27 -1.50 0.24
CA ALA A 117 -9.14 -1.25 1.67
C ALA A 117 -10.47 -1.29 2.43
N LYS A 118 -11.61 -1.25 1.74
CA LYS A 118 -12.93 -1.25 2.40
C LYS A 118 -13.07 -2.46 3.32
N ASN A 119 -13.58 -2.21 4.52
CA ASN A 119 -13.76 -3.17 5.61
C ASN A 119 -12.45 -3.77 6.20
N VAL A 120 -11.29 -3.25 5.79
CA VAL A 120 -10.00 -3.61 6.39
C VAL A 120 -9.72 -2.67 7.56
N ARG A 121 -9.29 -3.22 8.70
CA ARG A 121 -8.96 -2.42 9.90
C ARG A 121 -7.69 -1.61 9.65
N PHE A 122 -7.78 -0.31 9.87
CA PHE A 122 -6.66 0.61 9.70
C PHE A 122 -5.45 0.22 10.56
N ASP A 123 -5.66 -0.25 11.79
CA ASP A 123 -4.59 -0.71 12.68
C ASP A 123 -3.75 -1.84 12.06
N ASN A 124 -4.40 -2.75 11.32
CA ASN A 124 -3.70 -3.85 10.65
C ASN A 124 -2.93 -3.35 9.43
N ILE A 125 -3.49 -2.38 8.68
CA ILE A 125 -2.78 -1.72 7.57
C ILE A 125 -1.50 -1.07 8.10
N LEU A 126 -1.59 -0.33 9.21
CA LEU A 126 -0.45 0.35 9.82
C LEU A 126 0.61 -0.65 10.32
N LYS A 127 0.20 -1.77 10.92
CA LYS A 127 1.14 -2.83 11.35
C LYS A 127 1.89 -3.44 10.17
N VAL A 128 1.19 -3.77 9.09
CA VAL A 128 1.81 -4.32 7.87
C VAL A 128 2.76 -3.28 7.26
N TYR A 129 2.34 -2.02 7.17
CA TYR A 129 3.19 -0.93 6.71
C TYR A 129 4.48 -0.84 7.50
N THR A 130 4.39 -0.73 8.83
CA THR A 130 5.55 -0.60 9.71
C THR A 130 6.47 -1.83 9.59
N ALA A 131 5.91 -3.04 9.58
CA ALA A 131 6.69 -4.26 9.46
C ALA A 131 7.45 -4.33 8.13
N VAL A 132 6.77 -4.10 7.00
CA VAL A 132 7.38 -4.18 5.67
C VAL A 132 8.45 -3.11 5.49
N VAL A 133 8.14 -1.85 5.85
CA VAL A 133 9.10 -0.74 5.72
C VAL A 133 10.32 -0.97 6.61
N SER A 134 10.13 -1.42 7.85
CA SER A 134 11.25 -1.72 8.76
C SER A 134 12.15 -2.83 8.20
N VAL A 135 11.59 -3.92 7.72
CA VAL A 135 12.36 -5.00 7.10
C VAL A 135 13.12 -4.50 5.87
N MET A 136 12.46 -3.74 4.99
CA MET A 136 13.10 -3.21 3.79
C MET A 136 14.22 -2.22 4.10
N LEU A 137 14.07 -1.37 5.14
CA LEU A 137 15.12 -0.46 5.58
C LEU A 137 16.34 -1.24 6.13
N ILE A 138 16.12 -2.31 6.88
CA ILE A 138 17.21 -3.18 7.36
C ILE A 138 17.92 -3.82 6.17
N VAL A 139 17.18 -4.36 5.20
CA VAL A 139 17.76 -4.95 3.98
C VAL A 139 18.56 -3.91 3.21
N ALA A 140 18.04 -2.69 3.04
CA ALA A 140 18.74 -1.60 2.36
C ALA A 140 20.03 -1.20 3.09
N ALA A 141 20.00 -1.12 4.44
CA ALA A 141 21.17 -0.82 5.23
C ALA A 141 22.25 -1.90 5.09
N ILE A 142 21.89 -3.17 5.12
CA ILE A 142 22.82 -4.29 4.90
C ILE A 142 23.38 -4.25 3.47
N ALA A 143 22.53 -4.03 2.46
CA ALA A 143 22.94 -3.97 1.06
C ALA A 143 23.88 -2.78 0.78
N SER A 144 23.71 -1.66 1.47
CA SER A 144 24.63 -0.51 1.41
C SER A 144 26.01 -0.88 1.99
N GLN A 145 26.05 -1.58 3.13
CA GLN A 145 27.32 -2.00 3.73
C GLN A 145 28.08 -3.04 2.90
N THR A 146 27.37 -3.88 2.16
CA THR A 146 27.95 -4.90 1.28
C THR A 146 28.37 -4.37 -0.10
N GLY A 147 28.16 -3.08 -0.38
CA GLY A 147 28.46 -2.46 -1.68
C GLY A 147 27.55 -2.90 -2.83
N MET A 148 26.44 -3.58 -2.52
CA MET A 148 25.45 -3.99 -3.53
C MET A 148 24.63 -2.81 -4.06
N ILE A 149 24.57 -1.71 -3.30
CA ILE A 149 23.95 -0.46 -3.73
C ILE A 149 25.08 0.44 -4.22
N ALA A 150 25.05 0.85 -5.49
CA ALA A 150 25.99 1.83 -6.01
C ALA A 150 25.81 3.14 -5.25
N ASP A 151 26.86 3.59 -4.58
CA ASP A 151 26.91 4.89 -3.92
C ASP A 151 26.97 5.98 -5.01
N VAL A 152 25.79 6.27 -5.57
CA VAL A 152 25.66 7.37 -6.55
C VAL A 152 25.57 8.66 -5.74
N ILE A 153 26.73 9.19 -5.35
CA ILE A 153 26.83 10.57 -4.88
C ILE A 153 26.50 11.44 -6.10
N GLY A 154 25.22 11.79 -6.23
CA GLY A 154 24.75 12.72 -7.25
C GLY A 154 25.31 14.11 -6.98
N TYR A 155 26.49 14.42 -7.51
CA TYR A 155 26.97 15.79 -7.51
C TYR A 155 26.04 16.65 -8.35
N SER A 156 25.32 17.55 -7.72
CA SER A 156 24.60 18.59 -8.43
C SER A 156 25.61 19.34 -9.35
N PRO A 157 25.27 19.63 -10.60
CA PRO A 157 26.15 20.37 -11.50
C PRO A 157 26.66 21.70 -10.92
N ARG A 158 25.89 22.28 -9.97
CA ARG A 158 26.29 23.49 -9.22
C ARG A 158 27.49 23.26 -8.29
N ASN A 159 27.59 22.06 -7.67
CA ASN A 159 28.69 21.75 -6.77
C ASN A 159 29.94 21.31 -7.52
N ALA A 160 29.81 20.74 -8.71
CA ALA A 160 30.95 20.43 -9.58
C ALA A 160 31.66 21.71 -10.12
N ALA A 161 30.95 22.79 -10.27
CA ALA A 161 31.54 24.09 -10.64
C ALA A 161 32.28 24.76 -9.47
N ALA A 162 31.82 24.61 -8.24
CA ALA A 162 32.44 25.16 -7.04
C ALA A 162 33.73 24.44 -6.62
N ALA A 163 33.89 23.17 -6.98
CA ALA A 163 35.09 22.37 -6.66
C ALA A 163 36.29 22.62 -7.59
N ARG A 164 36.16 23.53 -8.58
CA ARG A 164 37.23 23.91 -9.54
C ARG A 164 37.90 25.26 -9.23
N HIS A 165 37.59 25.84 -8.11
CA HIS A 165 38.23 27.02 -7.56
C HIS A 165 38.81 26.72 -6.19
#